data_6f808a7a0ef27c77a38cd4c704ed95ef
#
_entry.id   6f808a7a0ef27c77a38cd4c704ed95ef
#
_cell.length_a   1.000
_cell.length_b   1.000
_cell.length_c   1.000
_cell.angle_alpha   90.00
_cell.angle_beta   90.00
_cell.angle_gamma   90.00
#
_symmetry.space_group_name_H-M   'P 1'
#
loop_
_entity.id
_entity.type
_entity.pdbx_description
1 polymer ?
#
loop_
_entity_poly.entity_id
_entity_poly.type
_entity_poly.pdbx_seq_one_letter_code
_entity_poly.pdbx_strand_id
1 'polypeptide(L)'
;MKDQKWFEDMEQRIPHGEVRTRFAPSPTGYMHVGNLRTALYTYLIARHAGGKFILRIEDTDQGRYVEGAVDVIYSTMRACGLTHDEGPDVGGPVGPYIQTERRGLYKEYAELLIARGHAYRCFCDKDDAAEENVSDGTVIHKYDGRCSRLSEEEIAANLAAGKPYVIRQKIPREGKTTFHDEIFGDITVDNDTLDDQVLIKRDGLPTSVSYTHLRA
;
A
#
# COMPACT_ATOMS: atom_id res chain seq x y z
N MET A 1 -12.22 -22.41 -17.42
CA MET A 1 -11.79 -21.16 -18.08
C MET A 1 -13.06 -20.32 -18.22
N LYS A 2 -13.02 -19.01 -17.92
CA LYS A 2 -14.19 -18.12 -18.09
C LYS A 2 -14.51 -18.01 -19.59
N ASP A 3 -15.80 -17.99 -19.93
CA ASP A 3 -16.27 -17.87 -21.30
C ASP A 3 -16.40 -16.41 -21.74
N GLN A 4 -16.70 -16.18 -23.02
CA GLN A 4 -16.82 -14.83 -23.56
C GLN A 4 -17.92 -14.02 -22.88
N LYS A 5 -19.04 -14.66 -22.52
CA LYS A 5 -20.15 -14.02 -21.86
C LYS A 5 -19.74 -13.45 -20.48
N TRP A 6 -18.89 -14.17 -19.74
CA TRP A 6 -18.37 -13.69 -18.46
C TRP A 6 -17.57 -12.38 -18.64
N PHE A 7 -16.74 -12.28 -19.69
CA PHE A 7 -15.99 -11.05 -19.98
C PHE A 7 -16.92 -9.89 -20.38
N GLU A 8 -17.95 -10.15 -21.15
CA GLU A 8 -18.96 -9.15 -21.54
C GLU A 8 -19.75 -8.65 -20.33
N ASP A 9 -20.14 -9.54 -19.41
CA ASP A 9 -20.83 -9.20 -18.17
C ASP A 9 -19.92 -8.37 -17.23
N MET A 10 -18.63 -8.68 -17.17
CA MET A 10 -17.64 -7.90 -16.42
C MET A 10 -17.42 -6.51 -17.02
N GLU A 11 -17.37 -6.40 -18.36
CA GLU A 11 -17.23 -5.13 -19.07
C GLU A 11 -18.34 -4.13 -18.69
N GLN A 12 -19.58 -4.60 -18.55
CA GLN A 12 -20.71 -3.77 -18.16
C GLN A 12 -20.59 -3.18 -16.75
N ARG A 13 -19.73 -3.75 -15.89
CA ARG A 13 -19.48 -3.28 -14.52
C ARG A 13 -18.44 -2.16 -14.44
N ILE A 14 -17.69 -1.92 -15.52
CA ILE A 14 -16.66 -0.88 -15.56
C ILE A 14 -17.32 0.50 -15.70
N PRO A 15 -17.13 1.45 -14.75
CA PRO A 15 -17.70 2.78 -14.88
C PRO A 15 -17.02 3.56 -16.00
N HIS A 16 -17.72 3.83 -17.10
CA HIS A 16 -17.18 4.60 -18.21
C HIS A 16 -17.07 6.09 -17.86
N GLY A 17 -15.96 6.71 -18.25
CA GLY A 17 -15.69 8.14 -18.06
C GLY A 17 -15.18 8.54 -16.68
N GLU A 18 -15.40 7.72 -15.64
CA GLU A 18 -14.96 7.99 -14.26
C GLU A 18 -13.79 7.09 -13.81
N VAL A 19 -13.37 6.16 -14.65
CA VAL A 19 -12.28 5.24 -14.35
C VAL A 19 -10.96 5.99 -14.19
N ARG A 20 -10.31 5.79 -13.06
CA ARG A 20 -8.98 6.34 -12.75
C ARG A 20 -8.06 5.18 -12.37
N THR A 21 -7.12 4.89 -13.24
CA THR A 21 -6.12 3.85 -12.99
C THR A 21 -4.77 4.46 -12.63
N ARG A 22 -3.95 3.71 -11.93
CA ARG A 22 -2.65 4.19 -11.46
C ARG A 22 -1.57 3.17 -11.72
N PHE A 23 -0.48 3.60 -12.35
CA PHE A 23 0.80 2.93 -12.30
C PHE A 23 1.67 3.56 -11.19
N ALA A 24 2.25 2.74 -10.34
CA ALA A 24 2.93 3.19 -9.12
C ALA A 24 4.32 2.54 -8.99
N PRO A 25 5.28 2.90 -9.86
CA PRO A 25 6.62 2.31 -9.81
C PRO A 25 7.45 2.88 -8.67
N SER A 26 8.31 2.03 -8.08
CA SER A 26 9.35 2.46 -7.15
C SER A 26 10.63 2.79 -7.94
N PRO A 27 11.30 3.92 -7.65
CA PRO A 27 12.52 4.34 -8.35
C PRO A 27 13.77 3.61 -7.82
N THR A 28 13.79 2.28 -7.96
CA THR A 28 14.85 1.40 -7.44
C THR A 28 15.81 0.88 -8.52
N GLY A 29 15.83 1.52 -9.68
CA GLY A 29 16.66 1.19 -10.82
C GLY A 29 15.90 1.10 -12.14
N TYR A 30 16.32 0.19 -13.01
CA TYR A 30 15.70 0.01 -14.32
C TYR A 30 14.31 -0.63 -14.21
N MET A 31 13.40 -0.14 -15.06
CA MET A 31 12.08 -0.73 -15.19
C MET A 31 12.16 -2.04 -16.00
N HIS A 32 11.77 -3.16 -15.39
CA HIS A 32 11.73 -4.44 -16.08
C HIS A 32 10.39 -4.68 -16.77
N VAL A 33 10.34 -5.66 -17.69
CA VAL A 33 9.16 -5.96 -18.51
C VAL A 33 7.89 -6.25 -17.69
N GLY A 34 8.03 -6.82 -16.48
CA GLY A 34 6.89 -7.06 -15.58
C GLY A 34 6.22 -5.77 -15.11
N ASN A 35 7.00 -4.73 -14.77
CA ASN A 35 6.49 -3.42 -14.40
C ASN A 35 5.80 -2.76 -15.61
N LEU A 36 6.44 -2.85 -16.77
CA LEU A 36 5.89 -2.29 -18.01
C LEU A 36 4.56 -2.96 -18.39
N ARG A 37 4.44 -4.29 -18.22
CA ARG A 37 3.18 -5.02 -18.43
C ARG A 37 2.08 -4.48 -17.53
N THR A 38 2.37 -4.25 -16.24
CA THR A 38 1.40 -3.68 -15.29
C THR A 38 0.98 -2.26 -15.71
N ALA A 39 1.93 -1.43 -16.14
CA ALA A 39 1.65 -0.10 -16.67
C ALA A 39 0.74 -0.17 -17.91
N LEU A 40 1.03 -1.09 -18.83
CA LEU A 40 0.23 -1.29 -20.05
C LEU A 40 -1.22 -1.68 -19.72
N TYR A 41 -1.44 -2.63 -18.81
CA TYR A 41 -2.80 -3.05 -18.47
C TYR A 41 -3.60 -1.91 -17.83
N THR A 42 -3.02 -1.20 -16.89
CA THR A 42 -3.70 -0.06 -16.25
C THR A 42 -3.94 1.08 -17.23
N TYR A 43 -3.01 1.32 -18.16
CA TYR A 43 -3.18 2.28 -19.25
C TYR A 43 -4.34 1.91 -20.17
N LEU A 44 -4.39 0.65 -20.63
CA LEU A 44 -5.44 0.18 -21.55
C LEU A 44 -6.83 0.23 -20.90
N ILE A 45 -6.96 -0.13 -19.62
CA ILE A 45 -8.22 -0.01 -18.86
C ILE A 45 -8.68 1.45 -18.82
N ALA A 46 -7.79 2.40 -18.50
CA ALA A 46 -8.14 3.80 -18.49
C ALA A 46 -8.58 4.30 -19.86
N ARG A 47 -7.82 3.96 -20.91
CA ARG A 47 -8.13 4.41 -22.28
C ARG A 47 -9.42 3.80 -22.82
N HIS A 48 -9.66 2.51 -22.56
CA HIS A 48 -10.89 1.82 -22.95
C HIS A 48 -12.14 2.46 -22.32
N ALA A 49 -12.05 2.80 -21.02
CA ALA A 49 -13.16 3.40 -20.29
C ALA A 49 -13.28 4.93 -20.47
N GLY A 50 -12.46 5.58 -21.31
CA GLY A 50 -12.41 7.03 -21.43
C GLY A 50 -11.96 7.76 -20.15
N GLY A 51 -11.26 7.05 -19.28
CA GLY A 51 -10.82 7.51 -17.97
C GLY A 51 -9.42 8.13 -17.96
N LYS A 52 -8.83 8.24 -16.75
CA LYS A 52 -7.52 8.83 -16.51
C LYS A 52 -6.48 7.80 -16.11
N PHE A 53 -5.30 7.89 -16.71
CA PHE A 53 -4.13 7.11 -16.33
C PHE A 53 -3.16 7.97 -15.53
N ILE A 54 -2.84 7.56 -14.31
CA ILE A 54 -2.06 8.33 -13.32
C ILE A 54 -0.71 7.64 -13.11
N LEU A 55 0.36 8.45 -13.11
CA LEU A 55 1.67 8.02 -12.65
C LEU A 55 1.91 8.54 -11.23
N ARG A 56 2.23 7.65 -10.27
CA ARG A 56 2.63 8.02 -8.92
C ARG A 56 3.93 7.32 -8.55
N ILE A 57 4.95 8.08 -8.18
CA ILE A 57 6.26 7.56 -7.79
C ILE A 57 6.21 7.08 -6.34
N GLU A 58 6.56 5.81 -6.12
CA GLU A 58 6.58 5.15 -4.82
C GLU A 58 8.01 5.11 -4.27
N ASP A 59 8.48 6.24 -3.77
CA ASP A 59 9.86 6.45 -3.29
C ASP A 59 10.02 6.23 -1.77
N THR A 60 9.12 5.46 -1.15
CA THR A 60 9.14 5.22 0.30
C THR A 60 10.26 4.31 0.78
N ASP A 61 10.94 3.59 -0.10
CA ASP A 61 12.13 2.81 0.20
C ASP A 61 13.39 3.61 -0.14
N GLN A 62 13.76 4.50 0.76
CA GLN A 62 14.91 5.39 0.59
C GLN A 62 16.26 4.64 0.52
N GLY A 63 16.34 3.44 1.10
CA GLY A 63 17.56 2.61 1.06
C GLY A 63 17.82 2.00 -0.31
N ARG A 64 16.79 1.85 -1.15
CA ARG A 64 16.88 1.33 -2.52
C ARG A 64 16.64 2.39 -3.59
N TYR A 65 16.53 3.65 -3.20
CA TYR A 65 16.42 4.74 -4.17
C TYR A 65 17.65 4.83 -5.05
N VAL A 66 17.46 4.92 -6.36
CA VAL A 66 18.53 5.10 -7.35
C VAL A 66 18.35 6.43 -8.06
N GLU A 67 19.38 7.26 -8.01
CA GLU A 67 19.39 8.55 -8.71
C GLU A 67 19.20 8.34 -10.23
N GLY A 68 18.34 9.16 -10.85
CA GLY A 68 18.00 9.01 -12.28
C GLY A 68 16.95 7.94 -12.59
N ALA A 69 16.55 7.09 -11.64
CA ALA A 69 15.56 6.03 -11.90
C ALA A 69 14.19 6.59 -12.31
N VAL A 70 13.82 7.77 -11.83
CA VAL A 70 12.57 8.44 -12.23
C VAL A 70 12.61 8.81 -13.71
N ASP A 71 13.74 9.33 -14.20
CA ASP A 71 13.92 9.65 -15.62
C ASP A 71 13.86 8.40 -16.51
N VAL A 72 14.36 7.27 -15.99
CA VAL A 72 14.24 5.97 -16.67
C VAL A 72 12.78 5.55 -16.77
N ILE A 73 11.97 5.74 -15.71
CA ILE A 73 10.53 5.47 -15.74
C ILE A 73 9.85 6.31 -16.82
N TYR A 74 10.07 7.63 -16.84
CA TYR A 74 9.50 8.53 -17.84
C TYR A 74 9.91 8.17 -19.26
N SER A 75 11.20 7.94 -19.50
CA SER A 75 11.71 7.61 -20.83
C SER A 75 11.18 6.27 -21.33
N THR A 76 11.10 5.26 -20.46
CA THR A 76 10.55 3.95 -20.80
C THR A 76 9.07 4.03 -21.15
N MET A 77 8.28 4.72 -20.33
CA MET A 77 6.85 4.92 -20.60
C MET A 77 6.63 5.64 -21.92
N ARG A 78 7.40 6.71 -22.17
CA ARG A 78 7.33 7.48 -23.43
C ARG A 78 7.69 6.64 -24.63
N ALA A 79 8.76 5.85 -24.55
CA ALA A 79 9.19 4.96 -25.62
C ALA A 79 8.14 3.88 -25.99
N CYS A 80 7.31 3.51 -25.00
CA CYS A 80 6.21 2.55 -25.17
C CYS A 80 4.86 3.22 -25.48
N GLY A 81 4.80 4.53 -25.67
CA GLY A 81 3.56 5.27 -25.95
C GLY A 81 2.58 5.34 -24.77
N LEU A 82 3.01 5.05 -23.54
CA LEU A 82 2.19 5.10 -22.33
C LEU A 82 2.20 6.51 -21.73
N THR A 83 1.35 7.39 -22.24
CA THR A 83 1.22 8.76 -21.75
C THR A 83 0.26 8.82 -20.58
N HIS A 84 0.70 9.41 -19.44
CA HIS A 84 -0.15 9.63 -18.27
C HIS A 84 -0.83 11.00 -18.32
N ASP A 85 -2.03 11.07 -17.72
CA ASP A 85 -2.84 12.29 -17.66
C ASP A 85 -2.55 13.10 -16.40
N GLU A 86 -2.06 12.43 -15.35
CA GLU A 86 -1.69 13.02 -14.06
C GLU A 86 -0.39 12.38 -13.56
N GLY A 87 0.45 13.18 -12.93
CA GLY A 87 1.73 12.69 -12.43
C GLY A 87 2.63 13.80 -11.90
N PRO A 88 3.85 13.47 -11.41
CA PRO A 88 4.74 14.48 -10.83
C PRO A 88 5.15 15.59 -11.81
N ASP A 89 5.28 15.26 -13.09
CA ASP A 89 5.74 16.16 -14.16
C ASP A 89 4.61 16.95 -14.83
N VAL A 90 3.39 16.41 -14.85
CA VAL A 90 2.22 17.04 -15.49
C VAL A 90 1.22 17.63 -14.49
N GLY A 91 1.36 17.29 -13.21
CA GLY A 91 0.43 17.71 -12.16
C GLY A 91 -0.90 16.98 -12.19
N GLY A 92 -1.93 17.60 -11.61
CA GLY A 92 -3.30 17.06 -11.54
C GLY A 92 -4.02 17.47 -10.24
N PRO A 93 -5.32 17.13 -10.10
CA PRO A 93 -6.16 17.65 -9.02
C PRO A 93 -5.93 16.98 -7.65
N VAL A 94 -5.25 15.83 -7.59
CA VAL A 94 -5.10 15.02 -6.36
C VAL A 94 -3.64 14.81 -5.95
N GLY A 95 -2.75 15.68 -6.42
CA GLY A 95 -1.33 15.67 -6.00
C GLY A 95 -1.14 15.81 -4.48
N PRO A 96 0.12 15.71 -4.03
CA PRO A 96 1.33 15.39 -4.80
C PRO A 96 1.37 13.94 -5.29
N TYR A 97 2.14 13.69 -6.37
CA TYR A 97 2.25 12.37 -7.00
C TYR A 97 3.59 11.67 -6.71
N ILE A 98 4.31 12.13 -5.70
CA ILE A 98 5.49 11.49 -5.11
C ILE A 98 5.14 11.13 -3.66
N GLN A 99 5.36 9.88 -3.24
CA GLN A 99 4.88 9.40 -1.95
C GLN A 99 5.55 10.07 -0.75
N THR A 100 6.83 10.38 -0.82
CA THR A 100 7.52 11.09 0.27
C THR A 100 6.93 12.48 0.53
N GLU A 101 6.41 13.16 -0.48
CA GLU A 101 5.76 14.47 -0.35
C GLU A 101 4.41 14.38 0.38
N ARG A 102 3.81 13.19 0.46
CA ARG A 102 2.52 12.91 1.12
C ARG A 102 2.67 12.50 2.59
N ARG A 103 3.88 12.50 3.14
CA ARG A 103 4.20 12.03 4.51
C ARG A 103 3.26 12.60 5.58
N GLY A 104 3.01 13.90 5.55
CA GLY A 104 2.14 14.58 6.52
C GLY A 104 0.72 14.03 6.55
N LEU A 105 0.17 13.75 5.36
CA LEU A 105 -1.16 13.19 5.19
C LEU A 105 -1.29 11.81 5.88
N TYR A 106 -0.33 10.92 5.66
CA TYR A 106 -0.38 9.58 6.25
C TYR A 106 -0.26 9.60 7.76
N LYS A 107 0.55 10.51 8.32
CA LYS A 107 0.67 10.70 9.76
C LYS A 107 -0.66 11.12 10.38
N GLU A 108 -1.37 12.07 9.79
CA GLU A 108 -2.67 12.54 10.26
C GLU A 108 -3.68 11.39 10.35
N TYR A 109 -3.82 10.58 9.30
CA TYR A 109 -4.74 9.44 9.30
C TYR A 109 -4.30 8.33 10.25
N ALA A 110 -3.00 8.08 10.40
CA ALA A 110 -2.51 7.09 11.35
C ALA A 110 -2.81 7.50 12.81
N GLU A 111 -2.65 8.77 13.15
CA GLU A 111 -3.02 9.29 14.49
C GLU A 111 -4.54 9.22 14.71
N LEU A 112 -5.35 9.47 13.68
CA LEU A 112 -6.80 9.30 13.76
C LEU A 112 -7.18 7.83 14.02
N LEU A 113 -6.50 6.86 13.39
CA LEU A 113 -6.71 5.43 13.66
C LEU A 113 -6.32 5.07 15.09
N ILE A 114 -5.24 5.63 15.63
CA ILE A 114 -4.85 5.44 17.05
C ILE A 114 -5.96 5.99 17.95
N ALA A 115 -6.42 7.20 17.73
CA ALA A 115 -7.48 7.83 18.53
C ALA A 115 -8.79 7.04 18.50
N ARG A 116 -9.06 6.30 17.43
CA ARG A 116 -10.22 5.42 17.28
C ARG A 116 -10.00 3.99 17.77
N GLY A 117 -8.82 3.67 18.28
CA GLY A 117 -8.47 2.33 18.77
C GLY A 117 -8.22 1.27 17.69
N HIS A 118 -8.02 1.69 16.42
CA HIS A 118 -7.76 0.81 15.27
C HIS A 118 -6.28 0.71 14.89
N ALA A 119 -5.42 1.46 15.58
CA ALA A 119 -3.97 1.40 15.44
C ALA A 119 -3.30 1.67 16.80
N TYR A 120 -2.00 1.39 16.90
CA TYR A 120 -1.22 1.64 18.10
C TYR A 120 0.25 1.86 17.78
N ARG A 121 1.00 2.46 18.73
CA ARG A 121 2.45 2.66 18.66
C ARG A 121 3.16 1.41 19.13
N CYS A 122 4.07 0.89 18.32
CA CYS A 122 4.88 -0.28 18.64
C CYS A 122 6.35 0.15 18.79
N PHE A 123 6.90 -0.05 19.98
CA PHE A 123 8.26 0.35 20.36
C PHE A 123 9.27 -0.82 20.30
N CYS A 124 8.85 -2.00 19.84
CA CYS A 124 9.72 -3.17 19.73
C CYS A 124 10.78 -3.01 18.65
N ASP A 125 11.97 -3.57 18.85
CA ASP A 125 12.94 -3.77 17.80
C ASP A 125 12.53 -4.92 16.87
N LYS A 126 13.13 -4.97 15.67
CA LYS A 126 12.74 -5.95 14.66
C LYS A 126 12.92 -7.40 15.14
N ASP A 127 13.96 -7.62 15.92
CA ASP A 127 14.38 -8.95 16.37
C ASP A 127 13.57 -9.43 17.60
N ASP A 128 12.96 -8.50 18.35
CA ASP A 128 12.17 -8.82 19.55
C ASP A 128 10.68 -9.08 19.28
N ALA A 129 10.24 -8.88 18.06
CA ALA A 129 8.82 -8.75 17.74
C ALA A 129 8.18 -10.01 17.12
N ALA A 130 8.93 -11.07 16.88
CA ALA A 130 8.44 -12.23 16.16
C ALA A 130 8.24 -13.44 17.09
N GLU A 131 7.01 -13.99 17.10
CA GLU A 131 6.78 -15.38 17.48
C GLU A 131 7.05 -16.27 16.26
N GLU A 132 7.85 -17.32 16.44
CA GLU A 132 8.05 -18.33 15.40
C GLU A 132 6.88 -19.30 15.41
N ASN A 133 6.04 -19.23 14.41
CA ASN A 133 5.05 -20.26 14.13
C ASN A 133 5.55 -21.13 12.97
N VAL A 134 5.65 -22.43 13.19
CA VAL A 134 6.01 -23.40 12.15
C VAL A 134 4.71 -24.00 11.60
N SER A 135 4.35 -23.66 10.38
CA SER A 135 3.27 -24.31 9.64
C SER A 135 3.85 -24.91 8.36
N ASP A 136 3.63 -26.20 8.16
CA ASP A 136 4.06 -26.95 6.98
C ASP A 136 5.55 -26.80 6.61
N GLY A 137 6.43 -26.67 7.62
CA GLY A 137 7.86 -26.48 7.43
C GLY A 137 8.29 -25.06 7.05
N THR A 138 7.36 -24.10 7.00
CA THR A 138 7.65 -22.70 6.80
C THR A 138 7.60 -21.95 8.13
N VAL A 139 8.67 -21.24 8.47
CA VAL A 139 8.71 -20.37 9.66
C VAL A 139 7.97 -19.09 9.31
N ILE A 140 6.84 -18.87 9.96
CA ILE A 140 6.09 -17.60 9.85
C ILE A 140 6.37 -16.77 11.08
N HIS A 141 7.02 -15.64 10.89
CA HIS A 141 7.26 -14.66 11.95
C HIS A 141 6.02 -13.77 12.11
N LYS A 142 5.24 -14.02 13.15
CA LYS A 142 4.06 -13.22 13.51
C LYS A 142 4.39 -12.30 14.67
N TYR A 143 3.94 -11.05 14.59
CA TYR A 143 4.06 -10.11 15.71
C TYR A 143 3.10 -10.48 16.85
N ASP A 144 3.61 -10.61 18.08
CA ASP A 144 2.85 -11.04 19.26
C ASP A 144 1.83 -10.00 19.78
N GLY A 145 1.84 -8.80 19.23
CA GLY A 145 0.91 -7.72 19.61
C GLY A 145 1.17 -7.10 20.98
N ARG A 146 2.34 -7.33 21.62
CA ARG A 146 2.61 -6.87 23.00
C ARG A 146 2.39 -5.38 23.21
N CYS A 147 2.79 -4.54 22.26
CA CYS A 147 2.61 -3.10 22.37
C CYS A 147 1.16 -2.62 22.24
N SER A 148 0.25 -3.47 21.73
CA SER A 148 -1.18 -3.13 21.68
C SER A 148 -1.86 -3.12 23.04
N ARG A 149 -1.17 -3.64 24.07
CA ARG A 149 -1.63 -3.76 25.46
C ARG A 149 -0.95 -2.80 26.44
N LEU A 150 -0.05 -1.92 25.94
CA LEU A 150 0.60 -0.90 26.78
C LEU A 150 -0.41 0.10 27.33
N SER A 151 -0.23 0.49 28.59
CA SER A 151 -1.01 1.57 29.20
C SER A 151 -0.65 2.94 28.62
N GLU A 152 -1.52 3.92 28.83
CA GLU A 152 -1.25 5.30 28.40
C GLU A 152 0.01 5.87 29.08
N GLU A 153 0.26 5.51 30.36
CA GLU A 153 1.44 5.92 31.10
C GLU A 153 2.72 5.31 30.50
N GLU A 154 2.70 4.03 30.14
CA GLU A 154 3.83 3.35 29.49
C GLU A 154 4.12 3.93 28.09
N ILE A 155 3.09 4.24 27.33
CA ILE A 155 3.21 4.90 26.03
C ILE A 155 3.82 6.29 26.21
N ALA A 156 3.31 7.09 27.17
CA ALA A 156 3.83 8.43 27.46
C ALA A 156 5.29 8.39 27.90
N ALA A 157 5.67 7.45 28.78
CA ALA A 157 7.04 7.26 29.24
C ALA A 157 7.99 6.89 28.07
N ASN A 158 7.57 5.99 27.16
CA ASN A 158 8.36 5.62 25.98
C ASN A 158 8.54 6.79 25.03
N LEU A 159 7.49 7.61 24.81
CA LEU A 159 7.56 8.81 23.98
C LEU A 159 8.47 9.88 24.63
N ALA A 160 8.35 10.11 25.94
CA ALA A 160 9.20 11.05 26.68
C ALA A 160 10.68 10.63 26.66
N ALA A 161 10.96 9.32 26.66
CA ALA A 161 12.30 8.77 26.52
C ALA A 161 12.84 8.82 25.08
N GLY A 162 12.06 9.34 24.11
CA GLY A 162 12.47 9.43 22.71
C GLY A 162 12.63 8.08 22.01
N LYS A 163 11.98 7.02 22.51
CA LYS A 163 12.10 5.70 21.89
C LYS A 163 11.50 5.70 20.49
N PRO A 164 12.22 5.18 19.49
CA PRO A 164 11.70 5.06 18.14
C PRO A 164 10.53 4.06 18.11
N TYR A 165 9.51 4.36 17.32
CA TYR A 165 8.34 3.50 17.18
C TYR A 165 7.86 3.41 15.74
N VAL A 166 7.06 2.40 15.46
CA VAL A 166 6.23 2.28 14.26
C VAL A 166 4.76 2.39 14.67
N ILE A 167 3.88 2.74 13.73
CA ILE A 167 2.44 2.64 13.95
C ILE A 167 1.96 1.37 13.27
N ARG A 168 1.29 0.50 14.04
CA ARG A 168 0.70 -0.74 13.54
C ARG A 168 -0.82 -0.66 13.53
N GLN A 169 -1.42 -1.30 12.54
CA GLN A 169 -2.85 -1.60 12.52
C GLN A 169 -3.18 -2.53 13.71
N LYS A 170 -4.35 -2.34 14.31
CA LYS A 170 -4.88 -3.23 15.35
C LYS A 170 -5.99 -4.09 14.77
N ILE A 171 -5.66 -5.35 14.49
CA ILE A 171 -6.61 -6.32 13.93
C ILE A 171 -7.39 -6.99 15.07
N PRO A 172 -8.73 -7.11 14.99
CA PRO A 172 -9.49 -7.94 15.91
C PRO A 172 -8.97 -9.38 15.90
N ARG A 173 -8.74 -9.98 17.07
CA ARG A 173 -8.20 -11.36 17.17
C ARG A 173 -9.26 -12.43 17.04
N GLU A 174 -10.52 -12.08 17.29
CA GLU A 174 -11.65 -12.98 17.21
C GLU A 174 -12.45 -12.74 15.92
N GLY A 175 -13.16 -13.79 15.48
CA GLY A 175 -14.03 -13.71 14.31
C GLY A 175 -13.32 -13.94 12.99
N LYS A 176 -14.01 -13.61 11.92
CA LYS A 176 -13.57 -13.82 10.54
C LYS A 176 -13.78 -12.55 9.72
N THR A 177 -12.89 -12.31 8.79
CA THR A 177 -13.06 -11.27 7.77
C THR A 177 -13.39 -11.92 6.43
N THR A 178 -14.51 -11.50 5.84
CA THR A 178 -14.96 -11.97 4.52
C THR A 178 -14.97 -10.79 3.56
N PHE A 179 -14.46 -11.01 2.35
CA PHE A 179 -14.59 -10.06 1.25
C PHE A 179 -14.92 -10.82 -0.04
N HIS A 180 -15.61 -10.13 -0.94
CA HIS A 180 -15.93 -10.68 -2.25
C HIS A 180 -14.82 -10.38 -3.26
N ASP A 181 -14.25 -11.43 -3.85
CA ASP A 181 -13.31 -11.34 -4.96
C ASP A 181 -14.07 -11.67 -6.27
N GLU A 182 -13.95 -10.81 -7.27
CA GLU A 182 -14.70 -10.95 -8.53
C GLU A 182 -14.28 -12.18 -9.35
N ILE A 183 -13.14 -12.78 -9.05
CA ILE A 183 -12.61 -13.96 -9.75
C ILE A 183 -12.83 -15.22 -8.93
N PHE A 184 -12.56 -15.17 -7.61
CA PHE A 184 -12.57 -16.32 -6.72
C PHE A 184 -13.86 -16.43 -5.87
N GLY A 185 -14.74 -15.42 -5.89
CA GLY A 185 -15.94 -15.36 -5.05
C GLY A 185 -15.60 -14.93 -3.62
N ASP A 186 -16.41 -15.34 -2.66
CA ASP A 186 -16.23 -14.95 -1.27
C ASP A 186 -15.01 -15.64 -0.65
N ILE A 187 -14.06 -14.82 -0.19
CA ILE A 187 -12.87 -15.26 0.53
C ILE A 187 -13.03 -14.91 2.00
N THR A 188 -12.93 -15.92 2.85
CA THR A 188 -13.03 -15.76 4.30
C THR A 188 -11.73 -16.19 4.97
N VAL A 189 -11.20 -15.35 5.82
CA VAL A 189 -9.99 -15.62 6.63
C VAL A 189 -10.30 -15.47 8.11
N ASP A 190 -9.70 -16.32 8.95
CA ASP A 190 -9.77 -16.18 10.40
C ASP A 190 -8.90 -14.99 10.83
N ASN A 191 -9.42 -14.10 11.65
CA ASN A 191 -8.72 -12.87 12.05
C ASN A 191 -7.46 -13.14 12.85
N ASP A 192 -7.40 -14.27 13.58
CA ASP A 192 -6.23 -14.70 14.34
C ASP A 192 -5.05 -15.07 13.45
N THR A 193 -5.27 -15.39 12.17
CA THR A 193 -4.21 -15.65 11.20
C THR A 193 -3.58 -14.38 10.63
N LEU A 194 -4.22 -13.22 10.81
CA LEU A 194 -3.75 -11.94 10.32
C LEU A 194 -2.75 -11.30 11.27
N ASP A 195 -1.75 -10.63 10.71
CA ASP A 195 -0.75 -9.89 11.48
C ASP A 195 -1.10 -8.39 11.57
N ASP A 196 -0.71 -7.75 12.67
CA ASP A 196 -0.82 -6.30 12.83
C ASP A 196 0.20 -5.61 11.94
N GLN A 197 -0.21 -5.25 10.73
CA GLN A 197 0.67 -4.66 9.72
C GLN A 197 1.19 -3.28 10.14
N VAL A 198 2.44 -3.00 9.80
CA VAL A 198 3.01 -1.66 9.99
C VAL A 198 2.39 -0.70 8.98
N LEU A 199 1.74 0.35 9.47
CA LEU A 199 1.17 1.44 8.67
C LEU A 199 2.21 2.53 8.40
N ILE A 200 2.91 2.96 9.45
CA ILE A 200 3.95 4.00 9.38
C ILE A 200 5.24 3.45 9.96
N LYS A 201 6.31 3.56 9.21
CA LYS A 201 7.66 3.14 9.60
C LYS A 201 8.30 4.15 10.57
N ARG A 202 9.44 3.77 11.18
CA ARG A 202 10.20 4.64 12.11
C ARG A 202 10.67 5.96 11.47
N ASP A 203 10.93 5.95 10.17
CA ASP A 203 11.31 7.13 9.39
C ASP A 203 10.12 8.06 9.07
N GLY A 204 8.91 7.70 9.52
CA GLY A 204 7.67 8.43 9.29
C GLY A 204 7.06 8.21 7.90
N LEU A 205 7.63 7.33 7.08
CA LEU A 205 7.08 6.98 5.78
C LEU A 205 6.05 5.84 5.89
N PRO A 206 5.02 5.86 5.07
CA PRO A 206 4.01 4.81 5.05
C PRO A 206 4.55 3.52 4.43
N THR A 207 3.92 2.40 4.77
CA THR A 207 4.06 1.14 4.02
C THR A 207 3.09 1.09 2.85
N SER A 208 3.22 0.07 1.98
CA SER A 208 2.34 -0.13 0.83
C SER A 208 0.86 -0.27 1.22
N VAL A 209 0.56 -0.86 2.37
CA VAL A 209 -0.80 -0.94 2.91
C VAL A 209 -1.39 0.46 3.07
N SER A 210 -0.65 1.37 3.72
CA SER A 210 -1.12 2.72 3.98
C SER A 210 -1.34 3.52 2.71
N TYR A 211 -0.36 3.60 1.81
CA TYR A 211 -0.48 4.45 0.63
C TYR A 211 -1.35 3.83 -0.49
N THR A 212 -1.66 2.55 -0.42
CA THR A 212 -2.63 1.93 -1.35
C THR A 212 -4.07 2.18 -0.89
N HIS A 213 -4.35 2.14 0.40
CA HIS A 213 -5.71 2.20 0.93
C HIS A 213 -6.09 3.56 1.52
N LEU A 214 -5.13 4.33 2.05
CA LEU A 214 -5.38 5.68 2.54
C LEU A 214 -5.24 6.69 1.39
N ARG A 215 -6.37 7.15 0.85
CA ARG A 215 -6.45 8.16 -0.21
C ARG A 215 -5.62 7.80 -1.45
N ALA A 216 -5.76 6.56 -1.88
CA ALA A 216 -5.28 6.16 -3.19
C ALA A 216 -6.07 6.89 -4.29
#